data_10e92e3c8ad7e0edb6bbe95546036cb2
#
_entry.id   10e92e3c8ad7e0edb6bbe95546036cb2
#
_cell.length_a   1.000
_cell.length_b   1.000
_cell.length_c   1.000
_cell.angle_alpha   90.00
_cell.angle_beta   90.00
_cell.angle_gamma   90.00
#
_symmetry.space_group_name_H-M   'P 1'
#
loop_
_entity.id
_entity.type
_entity.pdbx_description
1 polymer ?
#
loop_
_entity_poly.entity_id
_entity_poly.type
_entity_poly.pdbx_seq_one_letter_code
_entity_poly.pdbx_strand_id
1 'polypeptide(L)'
;QDEGIHFNFEKLFPLNTTKALQLIHYTQKYEKDKLEAVILKLFENYFLHFKNLDDDAFLIKFAQKLKLNTDKVKEMYKQGTFIQTLENDAKRANRLGVASVPLFIFNEDRALLGYYGDEKVKEMIVDAHLASKL
;
A
#
# COMPACT_ATOMS: atom_id res chain seq x y z
N GLN A 1 -16.56 5.26 10.60
CA GLN A 1 -17.98 4.91 10.32
C GLN A 1 -18.62 5.87 9.32
N ASP A 2 -18.08 7.08 9.20
CA ASP A 2 -18.64 8.14 8.37
C ASP A 2 -18.56 7.82 6.86
N GLU A 3 -17.62 6.97 6.45
CA GLU A 3 -17.43 6.52 5.07
C GLU A 3 -18.18 5.20 4.75
N GLY A 4 -19.04 4.71 5.65
CA GLY A 4 -19.81 3.49 5.44
C GLY A 4 -19.00 2.18 5.49
N ILE A 5 -17.74 2.21 5.92
CA ILE A 5 -16.89 1.03 6.04
C ILE A 5 -16.92 0.51 7.49
N HIS A 6 -17.36 -0.73 7.65
CA HIS A 6 -17.45 -1.37 8.96
C HIS A 6 -16.24 -2.26 9.24
N PHE A 7 -15.21 -1.67 9.87
CA PHE A 7 -14.05 -2.43 10.35
C PHE A 7 -14.39 -3.22 11.61
N ASN A 8 -13.91 -4.45 11.71
CA ASN A 8 -13.95 -5.23 12.94
C ASN A 8 -12.52 -5.44 13.45
N PHE A 9 -11.99 -4.45 14.16
CA PHE A 9 -10.61 -4.46 14.68
C PHE A 9 -10.36 -5.56 15.70
N GLU A 10 -11.37 -6.06 16.40
CA GLU A 10 -11.23 -7.13 17.41
C GLU A 10 -10.79 -8.46 16.79
N LYS A 11 -11.08 -8.67 15.51
CA LYS A 11 -10.72 -9.89 14.77
C LYS A 11 -9.44 -9.76 13.96
N LEU A 12 -8.87 -8.54 13.87
CA LEU A 12 -7.63 -8.35 13.16
C LEU A 12 -6.45 -8.93 13.94
N PHE A 13 -5.53 -9.52 13.24
CA PHE A 13 -4.28 -10.03 13.81
C PHE A 13 -3.09 -9.41 13.06
N PRO A 14 -1.97 -9.12 13.77
CA PRO A 14 -0.76 -8.67 13.13
C PRO A 14 -0.25 -9.72 12.15
N LEU A 15 0.13 -9.30 10.96
CA LEU A 15 0.70 -10.19 9.96
C LEU A 15 1.87 -9.54 9.23
N ASN A 16 2.69 -10.36 8.59
CA ASN A 16 3.74 -9.89 7.71
C ASN A 16 3.14 -9.49 6.35
N THR A 17 3.27 -8.21 5.99
CA THR A 17 2.71 -7.66 4.74
C THR A 17 3.67 -7.77 3.55
N THR A 18 4.87 -8.30 3.73
CA THR A 18 5.93 -8.35 2.69
C THR A 18 5.43 -8.97 1.38
N LYS A 19 4.71 -10.09 1.45
CA LYS A 19 4.20 -10.76 0.24
C LYS A 19 3.10 -9.95 -0.46
N ALA A 20 2.18 -9.37 0.32
CA ALA A 20 1.16 -8.49 -0.25
C ALA A 20 1.77 -7.26 -0.94
N LEU A 21 2.78 -6.64 -0.33
CA LEU A 21 3.51 -5.51 -0.92
C LEU A 21 4.29 -5.92 -2.17
N GLN A 22 4.91 -7.09 -2.20
CA GLN A 22 5.54 -7.61 -3.43
C GLN A 22 4.52 -7.76 -4.56
N LEU A 23 3.30 -8.25 -4.26
CA LEU A 23 2.23 -8.38 -5.27
C LEU A 23 1.79 -7.01 -5.80
N ILE A 24 1.71 -6.00 -4.95
CA ILE A 24 1.43 -4.62 -5.35
C ILE A 24 2.52 -4.12 -6.31
N HIS A 25 3.79 -4.27 -5.97
CA HIS A 25 4.91 -3.86 -6.84
C HIS A 25 4.94 -4.63 -8.16
N TYR A 26 4.65 -5.94 -8.12
CA TYR A 26 4.51 -6.75 -9.33
C TYR A 26 3.42 -6.17 -10.24
N THR A 27 2.24 -5.92 -9.69
CA THR A 27 1.09 -5.42 -10.43
C THR A 27 1.36 -4.02 -10.99
N GLN A 28 1.95 -3.15 -10.20
CA GLN A 28 2.34 -1.80 -10.62
C GLN A 28 3.30 -1.83 -11.82
N LYS A 29 4.23 -2.77 -11.84
CA LYS A 29 5.27 -2.87 -12.87
C LYS A 29 4.78 -3.55 -14.15
N TYR A 30 3.97 -4.60 -14.04
CA TYR A 30 3.68 -5.50 -15.17
C TYR A 30 2.21 -5.54 -15.58
N GLU A 31 1.27 -5.15 -14.71
CA GLU A 31 -0.17 -5.24 -14.94
C GLU A 31 -0.89 -4.03 -14.33
N LYS A 32 -0.40 -2.83 -14.65
CA LYS A 32 -0.76 -1.55 -14.01
C LYS A 32 -2.26 -1.24 -14.05
N ASP A 33 -2.95 -1.70 -15.08
CA ASP A 33 -4.41 -1.59 -15.25
C ASP A 33 -5.20 -2.28 -14.12
N LYS A 34 -4.58 -3.23 -13.43
CA LYS A 34 -5.19 -4.00 -12.32
C LYS A 34 -4.77 -3.51 -10.93
N LEU A 35 -3.87 -2.52 -10.85
CA LEU A 35 -3.25 -2.11 -9.59
C LEU A 35 -4.29 -1.66 -8.55
N GLU A 36 -5.21 -0.80 -8.93
CA GLU A 36 -6.25 -0.31 -8.02
C GLU A 36 -7.11 -1.46 -7.47
N ALA A 37 -7.54 -2.36 -8.34
CA ALA A 37 -8.32 -3.53 -7.93
C ALA A 37 -7.54 -4.44 -6.98
N VAL A 38 -6.24 -4.64 -7.19
CA VAL A 38 -5.37 -5.43 -6.31
C VAL A 38 -5.30 -4.78 -4.93
N ILE A 39 -5.03 -3.47 -4.85
CA ILE A 39 -4.90 -2.74 -3.58
C ILE A 39 -6.21 -2.79 -2.80
N LEU A 40 -7.33 -2.41 -3.42
CA LEU A 40 -8.64 -2.38 -2.78
C LEU A 40 -9.07 -3.76 -2.28
N LYS A 41 -8.84 -4.80 -3.08
CA LYS A 41 -9.19 -6.18 -2.70
C LYS A 41 -8.26 -6.77 -1.63
N LEU A 42 -6.99 -6.36 -1.55
CA LEU A 42 -6.13 -6.73 -0.43
C LEU A 42 -6.64 -6.10 0.88
N PHE A 43 -7.00 -4.82 0.87
CA PHE A 43 -7.61 -4.16 2.04
C PHE A 43 -8.92 -4.83 2.45
N GLU A 44 -9.84 -5.08 1.52
CA GLU A 44 -11.10 -5.77 1.78
C GLU A 44 -10.86 -7.14 2.41
N ASN A 45 -9.96 -7.94 1.84
CA ASN A 45 -9.67 -9.28 2.34
C ASN A 45 -9.05 -9.24 3.76
N TYR A 46 -8.21 -8.28 4.06
CA TYR A 46 -7.63 -8.14 5.40
C TYR A 46 -8.63 -7.58 6.41
N PHE A 47 -9.18 -6.40 6.14
CA PHE A 47 -9.96 -5.64 7.12
C PHE A 47 -11.41 -6.13 7.29
N LEU A 48 -12.00 -6.75 6.26
CA LEU A 48 -13.40 -7.21 6.31
C LEU A 48 -13.51 -8.74 6.39
N HIS A 49 -12.58 -9.47 5.77
CA HIS A 49 -12.64 -10.93 5.68
C HIS A 49 -11.57 -11.66 6.50
N PHE A 50 -10.70 -10.93 7.21
CA PHE A 50 -9.66 -11.45 8.12
C PHE A 50 -8.75 -12.49 7.47
N LYS A 51 -8.43 -12.30 6.18
CA LYS A 51 -7.56 -13.22 5.45
C LYS A 51 -6.10 -12.98 5.80
N ASN A 52 -5.36 -14.08 5.91
CA ASN A 52 -3.92 -14.00 6.09
C ASN A 52 -3.24 -13.63 4.77
N LEU A 53 -2.73 -12.40 4.67
CA LEU A 53 -2.02 -11.91 3.49
C LEU A 53 -0.55 -12.39 3.42
N ASP A 54 -0.11 -13.24 4.34
CA ASP A 54 1.20 -13.91 4.29
C ASP A 54 1.08 -15.37 3.80
N ASP A 55 -0.13 -15.84 3.51
CA ASP A 55 -0.41 -17.19 3.01
C ASP A 55 -0.22 -17.24 1.48
N ASP A 56 0.75 -18.03 1.03
CA ASP A 56 1.05 -18.22 -0.39
C ASP A 56 -0.15 -18.77 -1.17
N ALA A 57 -0.85 -19.77 -0.61
CA ALA A 57 -1.99 -20.38 -1.29
C ALA A 57 -3.13 -19.39 -1.46
N PHE A 58 -3.36 -18.54 -0.45
CA PHE A 58 -4.33 -17.45 -0.54
C PHE A 58 -3.92 -16.45 -1.63
N LEU A 59 -2.67 -15.95 -1.60
CA LEU A 59 -2.22 -14.92 -2.54
C LEU A 59 -2.21 -15.40 -4.00
N ILE A 60 -1.88 -16.68 -4.25
CA ILE A 60 -1.96 -17.24 -5.60
C ILE A 60 -3.41 -17.34 -6.08
N LYS A 61 -4.34 -17.80 -5.23
CA LYS A 61 -5.79 -17.82 -5.57
C LYS A 61 -6.34 -16.41 -5.77
N PHE A 62 -5.88 -15.45 -4.97
CA PHE A 62 -6.21 -14.04 -5.08
C PHE A 62 -5.76 -13.48 -6.43
N ALA A 63 -4.50 -13.69 -6.82
CA ALA A 63 -3.94 -13.29 -8.11
C ALA A 63 -4.74 -13.91 -9.28
N GLN A 64 -5.09 -15.19 -9.17
CA GLN A 64 -5.90 -15.89 -10.19
C GLN A 64 -7.29 -15.24 -10.34
N LYS A 65 -7.99 -14.93 -9.23
CA LYS A 65 -9.31 -14.27 -9.26
C LYS A 65 -9.26 -12.91 -9.95
N LEU A 66 -8.17 -12.17 -9.80
CA LEU A 66 -7.95 -10.87 -10.45
C LEU A 66 -7.32 -11.01 -11.84
N LYS A 67 -7.23 -12.25 -12.36
CA LYS A 67 -6.68 -12.54 -13.70
C LYS A 67 -5.25 -12.02 -13.89
N LEU A 68 -4.45 -11.99 -12.83
CA LEU A 68 -3.01 -11.74 -12.92
C LEU A 68 -2.32 -12.98 -13.52
N ASN A 69 -1.14 -12.78 -14.09
CA ASN A 69 -0.31 -13.89 -14.56
C ASN A 69 0.25 -14.67 -13.35
N THR A 70 -0.48 -15.72 -12.94
CA THR A 70 -0.17 -16.49 -11.73
C THR A 70 1.18 -17.20 -11.77
N ASP A 71 1.67 -17.58 -12.95
CA ASP A 71 2.97 -18.26 -13.05
C ASP A 71 4.10 -17.26 -12.83
N LYS A 72 3.99 -16.04 -13.35
CA LYS A 72 4.92 -14.95 -13.05
C LYS A 72 4.84 -14.50 -11.59
N VAL A 73 3.65 -14.49 -10.99
CA VAL A 73 3.48 -14.18 -9.56
C VAL A 73 4.16 -15.24 -8.69
N LYS A 74 4.01 -16.53 -9.00
CA LYS A 74 4.70 -17.62 -8.29
C LYS A 74 6.22 -17.49 -8.41
N GLU A 75 6.71 -17.22 -9.61
CA GLU A 75 8.13 -17.03 -9.86
C GLU A 75 8.68 -15.82 -9.09
N MET A 76 7.96 -14.69 -9.10
CA MET A 76 8.29 -13.50 -8.33
C MET A 76 8.47 -13.80 -6.84
N TYR A 77 7.54 -14.56 -6.23
CA TYR A 77 7.66 -14.95 -4.82
C TYR A 77 8.85 -15.87 -4.59
N LYS A 78 9.04 -16.87 -5.46
CA LYS A 78 10.17 -17.82 -5.36
C LYS A 78 11.54 -17.11 -5.42
N GLN A 79 11.65 -16.09 -6.27
CA GLN A 79 12.88 -15.32 -6.47
C GLN A 79 13.04 -14.16 -5.49
N GLY A 80 11.99 -13.76 -4.77
CA GLY A 80 12.01 -12.57 -3.92
C GLY A 80 12.22 -11.27 -4.70
N THR A 81 11.71 -11.19 -5.94
CA THR A 81 12.06 -10.16 -6.95
C THR A 81 11.94 -8.73 -6.43
N PHE A 82 10.99 -8.44 -5.52
CA PHE A 82 10.75 -7.11 -5.00
C PHE A 82 11.22 -6.90 -3.55
N ILE A 83 11.90 -7.87 -2.94
CA ILE A 83 12.40 -7.73 -1.55
C ILE A 83 13.32 -6.51 -1.44
N GLN A 84 14.30 -6.38 -2.34
CA GLN A 84 15.22 -5.23 -2.33
C GLN A 84 14.50 -3.89 -2.55
N THR A 85 13.43 -3.88 -3.35
CA THR A 85 12.59 -2.68 -3.56
C THR A 85 11.93 -2.27 -2.24
N LEU A 86 11.31 -3.22 -1.52
CA LEU A 86 10.69 -2.97 -0.22
C LEU A 86 11.70 -2.48 0.83
N GLU A 87 12.89 -3.05 0.85
CA GLU A 87 13.96 -2.57 1.74
C GLU A 87 14.37 -1.13 1.42
N ASN A 88 14.45 -0.78 0.13
CA ASN A 88 14.78 0.57 -0.30
C ASN A 88 13.67 1.56 0.06
N ASP A 89 12.40 1.16 -0.08
CA ASP A 89 11.25 1.96 0.34
C ASP A 89 11.26 2.21 1.86
N ALA A 90 11.54 1.19 2.65
CA ALA A 90 11.70 1.33 4.10
C ALA A 90 12.87 2.25 4.48
N LYS A 91 14.02 2.13 3.81
CA LYS A 91 15.17 3.03 4.01
C LYS A 91 14.83 4.47 3.64
N ARG A 92 14.06 4.67 2.56
CA ARG A 92 13.58 6.00 2.16
C ARG A 92 12.65 6.59 3.22
N ALA A 93 11.68 5.83 3.70
CA ALA A 93 10.77 6.26 4.77
C ALA A 93 11.57 6.68 6.02
N ASN A 94 12.53 5.86 6.45
CA ASN A 94 13.39 6.20 7.60
C ASN A 94 14.18 7.50 7.39
N ARG A 95 14.75 7.72 6.20
CA ARG A 95 15.46 8.98 5.89
C ARG A 95 14.56 10.21 5.90
N LEU A 96 13.29 10.04 5.53
CA LEU A 96 12.28 11.10 5.58
C LEU A 96 11.69 11.29 6.98
N GLY A 97 12.18 10.56 7.99
CA GLY A 97 11.73 10.70 9.37
C GLY A 97 10.32 10.16 9.63
N VAL A 98 9.84 9.19 8.81
CA VAL A 98 8.50 8.60 8.98
C VAL A 98 8.47 7.77 10.26
N ALA A 99 7.93 8.34 11.33
CA ALA A 99 7.79 7.68 12.63
C ALA A 99 6.37 7.11 12.85
N SER A 100 5.37 7.64 12.16
CA SER A 100 3.98 7.18 12.25
C SER A 100 3.20 7.51 10.97
N VAL A 101 1.98 7.00 10.87
CA VAL A 101 1.08 7.18 9.71
C VAL A 101 -0.28 7.72 10.18
N PRO A 102 -0.99 8.44 9.29
CA PRO A 102 -0.57 8.88 7.96
C PRO A 102 0.46 10.02 8.02
N LEU A 103 1.39 10.03 7.07
CA LEU A 103 2.31 11.13 6.85
C LEU A 103 2.20 11.56 5.39
N PHE A 104 1.90 12.83 5.18
CA PHE A 104 1.86 13.46 3.85
C PHE A 104 3.13 14.29 3.68
N ILE A 105 3.86 14.09 2.58
CA ILE A 105 5.06 14.85 2.25
C ILE A 105 4.83 15.57 0.93
N PHE A 106 5.03 16.89 0.93
CA PHE A 106 4.85 17.75 -0.22
C PHE A 106 6.20 18.35 -0.62
N ASN A 107 6.60 18.20 -1.89
CA ASN A 107 7.86 18.72 -2.47
C ASN A 107 9.12 18.34 -1.67
N GLU A 108 9.09 17.22 -0.95
CA GLU A 108 10.20 16.69 -0.13
C GLU A 108 10.63 17.56 1.08
N ASP A 109 10.03 18.74 1.28
CA ASP A 109 10.42 19.71 2.34
C ASP A 109 9.30 20.00 3.35
N ARG A 110 8.06 19.69 3.03
CA ARG A 110 6.90 19.96 3.89
C ARG A 110 6.20 18.68 4.27
N ALA A 111 5.95 18.47 5.55
CA ALA A 111 5.32 17.28 6.05
C ALA A 111 4.08 17.62 6.90
N LEU A 112 3.00 16.83 6.75
CA LEU A 112 1.84 16.83 7.61
C LEU A 112 1.71 15.45 8.24
N LEU A 113 1.96 15.35 9.53
CA LEU A 113 1.78 14.13 10.29
C LEU A 113 0.36 14.06 10.84
N GLY A 114 -0.34 12.98 10.55
CA GLY A 114 -1.75 12.80 10.91
C GLY A 114 -2.71 13.31 9.84
N TYR A 115 -3.99 12.96 10.00
CA TYR A 115 -5.07 13.42 9.12
C TYR A 115 -5.95 14.42 9.88
N TYR A 116 -6.03 15.64 9.39
CA TYR A 116 -6.77 16.76 9.99
C TYR A 116 -7.93 17.22 9.10
N GLY A 117 -8.46 16.32 8.28
CA GLY A 117 -9.52 16.60 7.32
C GLY A 117 -9.00 17.03 5.94
N ASP A 118 -9.88 16.92 4.95
CA ASP A 118 -9.56 17.20 3.53
C ASP A 118 -9.11 18.63 3.29
N GLU A 119 -9.70 19.59 3.99
CA GLU A 119 -9.38 21.00 3.81
C GLU A 119 -7.93 21.30 4.19
N LYS A 120 -7.41 20.66 5.25
CA LYS A 120 -5.99 20.82 5.62
C LYS A 120 -5.04 20.23 4.59
N VAL A 121 -5.39 19.07 4.02
CA VAL A 121 -4.61 18.46 2.94
C VAL A 121 -4.63 19.33 1.69
N LYS A 122 -5.79 19.89 1.31
CA LYS A 122 -5.91 20.82 0.17
C LYS A 122 -5.06 22.08 0.37
N GLU A 123 -5.13 22.70 1.56
CA GLU A 123 -4.28 23.86 1.92
C GLU A 123 -2.81 23.55 1.69
N MET A 124 -2.32 22.42 2.22
CA MET A 124 -0.92 22.00 2.06
C MET A 124 -0.52 21.76 0.60
N ILE A 125 -1.42 21.21 -0.22
CA ILE A 125 -1.18 21.02 -1.66
C ILE A 125 -1.05 22.38 -2.36
N VAL A 126 -1.95 23.33 -2.07
CA VAL A 126 -1.92 24.68 -2.66
C VAL A 126 -0.64 25.40 -2.28
N ASP A 127 -0.25 25.37 -1.01
CA ASP A 127 0.97 26.01 -0.52
C ASP A 127 2.22 25.42 -1.16
N ALA A 128 2.27 24.08 -1.29
CA ALA A 128 3.38 23.41 -1.95
C ALA A 128 3.47 23.77 -3.44
N HIS A 129 2.31 23.87 -4.12
CA HIS A 129 2.27 24.29 -5.53
C HIS A 129 2.72 25.73 -5.73
N LEU A 130 2.30 26.64 -4.86
CA LEU A 130 2.73 28.06 -4.94
C LEU A 130 4.23 28.21 -4.69
N ALA A 131 4.78 27.47 -3.72
CA ALA A 131 6.20 27.51 -3.41
C ALA A 131 7.09 26.93 -4.54
N SER A 132 6.56 25.99 -5.35
CA SER A 132 7.31 25.41 -6.48
C SER A 132 7.41 26.34 -7.69
N LYS A 133 6.72 27.49 -7.68
CA LYS A 133 6.74 28.50 -8.76
C LYS A 133 7.69 29.67 -8.48
N LEU A 134 8.31 29.70 -7.31
CA LEU A 134 9.29 30.68 -6.90
C LEU A 134 10.70 30.14 -7.10
#